data_69be6b35038aa9e7052448a3ee266447
#
_entry.id   69be6b35038aa9e7052448a3ee266447
#
_cell.length_a   1.000
_cell.length_b   1.000
_cell.length_c   1.000
_cell.angle_alpha   90.00
_cell.angle_beta   90.00
_cell.angle_gamma   90.00
#
_symmetry.space_group_name_H-M   'P 1'
#
loop_
_entity.id
_entity.type
_entity.pdbx_description
1 polymer ?
#
loop_
_entity_poly.entity_id
_entity_poly.type
_entity_poly.pdbx_seq_one_letter_code
_entity_poly.pdbx_strand_id
1 'polypeptide(L)'
;DAVMHLAAESHVDRSIDGPGDFIETNVTGTFNMLEAARGYWQRADRPERFRFHHISTDEVYGSLGAEGHFTEDTPYDPRSPYSASKAASDHLVRAWHHTYGLPVVLSNCSNNYGPYHFPEKLIPKTILSALHGRAIPVYGRGENVRDWLYVEDHVDALLLAACRGQAGRSYCIGGHG
;
A
#
# COMPACT_ATOMS: atom_id res chain seq x y z
N ASP A 1 5.96 -5.57 20.63
CA ASP A 1 5.87 -4.26 19.99
C ASP A 1 5.80 -4.43 18.46
N ALA A 2 5.10 -3.52 17.79
CA ALA A 2 4.97 -3.52 16.34
C ALA A 2 5.04 -2.10 15.79
N VAL A 3 5.51 -1.97 14.55
CA VAL A 3 5.39 -0.76 13.73
C VAL A 3 4.47 -1.09 12.57
N MET A 4 3.41 -0.30 12.39
CA MET A 4 2.56 -0.35 11.20
C MET A 4 2.85 0.90 10.36
N HIS A 5 3.48 0.71 9.21
CA HIS A 5 3.95 1.80 8.35
C HIS A 5 2.97 2.05 7.21
N LEU A 6 2.04 2.99 7.45
CA LEU A 6 1.00 3.41 6.47
C LEU A 6 1.35 4.76 5.82
N ALA A 7 2.39 5.46 6.29
CA ALA A 7 2.73 6.77 5.77
C ALA A 7 3.22 6.68 4.33
N ALA A 8 2.56 7.40 3.42
CA ALA A 8 2.91 7.44 2.02
C ALA A 8 2.25 8.64 1.31
N GLU A 9 2.89 9.16 0.28
CA GLU A 9 2.19 9.88 -0.78
C GLU A 9 1.46 8.87 -1.67
N SER A 10 0.15 9.10 -1.95
CA SER A 10 -0.73 8.07 -2.53
C SER A 10 -1.63 8.54 -3.68
N HIS A 11 -1.45 9.74 -4.21
CA HIS A 11 -2.29 10.26 -5.29
C HIS A 11 -1.58 10.13 -6.64
N VAL A 12 -2.06 9.23 -7.50
CA VAL A 12 -1.41 8.89 -8.78
C VAL A 12 -1.18 10.14 -9.64
N ASP A 13 -2.20 11.00 -9.85
CA ASP A 13 -2.05 12.19 -10.69
C ASP A 13 -0.97 13.15 -10.15
N ARG A 14 -0.92 13.36 -8.84
CA ARG A 14 0.16 14.15 -8.21
C ARG A 14 1.54 13.54 -8.43
N SER A 15 1.63 12.21 -8.52
CA SER A 15 2.90 11.54 -8.79
C SER A 15 3.42 11.81 -10.20
N ILE A 16 2.52 12.11 -11.14
CA ILE A 16 2.89 12.47 -12.51
C ILE A 16 3.44 13.91 -12.56
N ASP A 17 2.79 14.82 -11.83
CA ASP A 17 3.18 16.24 -11.81
C ASP A 17 4.43 16.51 -10.96
N GLY A 18 4.59 15.78 -9.83
CA GLY A 18 5.68 15.95 -8.87
C GLY A 18 6.22 14.62 -8.33
N PRO A 19 6.91 13.80 -9.14
CA PRO A 19 7.36 12.48 -8.71
C PRO A 19 8.40 12.50 -7.59
N GLY A 20 9.10 13.62 -7.40
CA GLY A 20 10.13 13.77 -6.36
C GLY A 20 9.61 13.54 -4.95
N ASP A 21 8.44 14.08 -4.62
CA ASP A 21 7.82 13.95 -3.30
C ASP A 21 7.49 12.48 -2.98
N PHE A 22 7.12 11.71 -4.02
CA PHE A 22 6.85 10.27 -3.89
C PHE A 22 8.12 9.46 -3.62
N ILE A 23 9.23 9.82 -4.24
CA ILE A 23 10.53 9.19 -3.96
C ILE A 23 10.96 9.52 -2.54
N GLU A 24 10.90 10.79 -2.15
CA GLU A 24 11.32 11.22 -0.81
C GLU A 24 10.46 10.57 0.28
N THR A 25 9.13 10.62 0.15
CA THR A 25 8.22 10.10 1.16
C THR A 25 8.18 8.57 1.14
N ASN A 26 7.96 7.95 -0.02
CA ASN A 26 7.69 6.51 -0.08
C ASN A 26 8.97 5.68 -0.01
N VAL A 27 10.06 6.14 -0.63
CA VAL A 27 11.32 5.38 -0.67
C VAL A 27 12.23 5.79 0.48
N THR A 28 12.66 7.06 0.53
CA THR A 28 13.55 7.55 1.59
C THR A 28 12.87 7.48 2.96
N GLY A 29 11.58 7.83 3.06
CA GLY A 29 10.80 7.69 4.29
C GLY A 29 10.72 6.25 4.78
N THR A 30 10.46 5.28 3.88
CA THR A 30 10.47 3.85 4.25
C THR A 30 11.86 3.39 4.70
N PHE A 31 12.92 3.81 4.02
CA PHE A 31 14.30 3.54 4.46
C PHE A 31 14.54 4.04 5.89
N ASN A 32 14.16 5.28 6.20
CA ASN A 32 14.34 5.86 7.53
C ASN A 32 13.56 5.08 8.60
N MET A 33 12.33 4.66 8.30
CA MET A 33 11.51 3.87 9.21
C MET A 33 12.10 2.47 9.45
N LEU A 34 12.64 1.83 8.40
CA LEU A 34 13.32 0.54 8.49
C LEU A 34 14.58 0.62 9.36
N GLU A 35 15.41 1.66 9.20
CA GLU A 35 16.61 1.84 10.01
C GLU A 35 16.27 2.14 11.49
N ALA A 36 15.26 2.97 11.74
CA ALA A 36 14.78 3.23 13.09
C ALA A 36 14.25 1.95 13.76
N ALA A 37 13.42 1.18 13.04
CA ALA A 37 12.86 -0.08 13.53
C ALA A 37 13.94 -1.13 13.77
N ARG A 38 14.91 -1.26 12.86
CA ARG A 38 16.06 -2.17 13.01
C ARG A 38 16.89 -1.80 14.25
N GLY A 39 17.21 -0.52 14.41
CA GLY A 39 17.96 -0.04 15.56
C GLY A 39 17.23 -0.27 16.89
N TYR A 40 15.92 -0.06 16.93
CA TYR A 40 15.09 -0.39 18.10
C TYR A 40 15.11 -1.89 18.38
N TRP A 41 14.80 -2.73 17.38
CA TRP A 41 14.72 -4.18 17.51
C TRP A 41 16.04 -4.80 18.00
N GLN A 42 17.18 -4.31 17.48
CA GLN A 42 18.51 -4.76 17.92
C GLN A 42 18.79 -4.40 19.38
N ARG A 43 18.47 -3.15 19.81
CA ARG A 43 18.66 -2.72 21.21
C ARG A 43 17.73 -3.43 22.19
N ALA A 44 16.56 -3.89 21.73
CA ALA A 44 15.60 -4.66 22.51
C ALA A 44 15.91 -6.17 22.54
N ASP A 45 17.12 -6.57 22.16
CA ASP A 45 17.56 -7.98 22.11
C ASP A 45 16.73 -8.85 21.14
N ARG A 46 16.35 -8.28 20.01
CA ARG A 46 15.69 -8.96 18.88
C ARG A 46 14.48 -9.80 19.26
N PRO A 47 13.45 -9.21 19.90
CA PRO A 47 12.29 -9.97 20.33
C PRO A 47 11.58 -10.62 19.13
N GLU A 48 11.32 -11.92 19.19
CA GLU A 48 10.70 -12.71 18.11
C GLU A 48 9.32 -12.22 17.71
N ARG A 49 8.56 -11.65 18.65
CA ARG A 49 7.22 -11.10 18.40
C ARG A 49 7.22 -9.69 17.84
N PHE A 50 8.38 -9.04 17.65
CA PHE A 50 8.45 -7.75 16.95
C PHE A 50 7.96 -7.91 15.51
N ARG A 51 7.23 -6.91 15.00
CA ARG A 51 6.80 -6.85 13.60
C ARG A 51 6.98 -5.45 13.06
N PHE A 52 7.53 -5.37 11.86
CA PHE A 52 7.46 -4.19 10.99
C PHE A 52 6.50 -4.53 9.87
N HIS A 53 5.26 -4.02 9.95
CA HIS A 53 4.25 -4.24 8.93
C HIS A 53 4.23 -3.06 7.97
N HIS A 54 4.63 -3.30 6.72
CA HIS A 54 4.59 -2.31 5.64
C HIS A 54 3.31 -2.47 4.83
N ILE A 55 2.54 -1.39 4.71
CA ILE A 55 1.30 -1.36 3.95
C ILE A 55 1.57 -0.78 2.57
N SER A 56 1.35 -1.60 1.54
CA SER A 56 1.55 -1.28 0.13
C SER A 56 0.22 -1.34 -0.64
N THR A 57 0.27 -1.45 -1.93
CA THR A 57 -0.86 -1.40 -2.86
C THR A 57 -0.77 -2.51 -3.89
N ASP A 58 -1.89 -2.95 -4.44
CA ASP A 58 -1.97 -3.85 -5.59
C ASP A 58 -1.46 -3.20 -6.90
N GLU A 59 -1.39 -1.88 -6.96
CA GLU A 59 -0.86 -1.16 -8.14
C GLU A 59 0.60 -1.49 -8.47
N VAL A 60 1.34 -2.09 -7.53
CA VAL A 60 2.71 -2.59 -7.79
C VAL A 60 2.73 -3.76 -8.78
N TYR A 61 1.61 -4.48 -8.94
CA TYR A 61 1.47 -5.59 -9.87
C TYR A 61 1.10 -5.16 -11.30
N GLY A 62 0.74 -3.90 -11.50
CA GLY A 62 0.39 -3.36 -12.82
C GLY A 62 -1.09 -3.52 -13.15
N SER A 63 -1.41 -4.12 -14.28
CA SER A 63 -2.79 -4.28 -14.75
C SER A 63 -3.08 -5.74 -15.08
N LEU A 64 -4.25 -6.20 -14.64
CA LEU A 64 -4.83 -7.47 -15.08
C LEU A 64 -5.48 -7.29 -16.45
N GLY A 65 -5.67 -8.41 -17.16
CA GLY A 65 -6.55 -8.49 -18.34
C GLY A 65 -8.03 -8.44 -17.94
N ALA A 66 -8.88 -9.07 -18.76
CA ALA A 66 -10.33 -9.13 -18.50
C ALA A 66 -10.69 -10.05 -17.32
N GLU A 67 -9.81 -10.95 -16.95
CA GLU A 67 -10.03 -11.97 -15.92
C GLU A 67 -8.76 -12.16 -15.07
N GLY A 68 -8.92 -12.72 -13.87
CA GLY A 68 -7.84 -13.09 -12.98
C GLY A 68 -7.77 -12.21 -11.72
N HIS A 69 -6.85 -12.58 -10.83
CA HIS A 69 -6.58 -11.87 -9.59
C HIS A 69 -5.07 -11.74 -9.39
N PHE A 70 -4.64 -10.68 -8.74
CA PHE A 70 -3.27 -10.61 -8.23
C PHE A 70 -3.10 -11.59 -7.06
N THR A 71 -1.94 -12.20 -7.00
CA THR A 71 -1.50 -13.08 -5.92
C THR A 71 -0.13 -12.63 -5.42
N GLU A 72 0.31 -13.17 -4.30
CA GLU A 72 1.62 -12.89 -3.73
C GLU A 72 2.79 -13.29 -4.66
N ASP A 73 2.53 -14.20 -5.61
CA ASP A 73 3.50 -14.68 -6.61
C ASP A 73 3.45 -13.87 -7.92
N THR A 74 2.50 -12.92 -8.05
CA THR A 74 2.42 -12.07 -9.24
C THR A 74 3.65 -11.17 -9.36
N PRO A 75 4.34 -11.15 -10.51
CA PRO A 75 5.48 -10.25 -10.72
C PRO A 75 5.07 -8.78 -10.63
N TYR A 76 5.95 -7.95 -10.07
CA TYR A 76 5.75 -6.50 -10.05
C TYR A 76 5.91 -5.90 -11.45
N ASP A 77 4.94 -5.07 -11.86
CA ASP A 77 4.91 -4.32 -13.12
C ASP A 77 4.32 -2.91 -12.89
N PRO A 78 4.93 -2.08 -12.01
CA PRO A 78 4.39 -0.76 -11.67
C PRO A 78 4.41 0.18 -12.88
N ARG A 79 3.31 0.91 -13.12
CA ARG A 79 3.10 1.72 -14.32
C ARG A 79 2.88 3.22 -14.04
N SER A 80 3.10 3.68 -12.83
CA SER A 80 3.07 5.09 -12.45
C SER A 80 4.24 5.42 -11.51
N PRO A 81 4.65 6.70 -11.37
CA PRO A 81 5.65 7.08 -10.38
C PRO A 81 5.24 6.68 -8.95
N TYR A 82 3.95 6.78 -8.61
CA TYR A 82 3.42 6.30 -7.34
C TYR A 82 3.66 4.80 -7.17
N SER A 83 3.14 3.96 -8.07
CA SER A 83 3.28 2.51 -7.95
C SER A 83 4.75 2.06 -8.01
N ALA A 84 5.59 2.74 -8.78
CA ALA A 84 7.03 2.49 -8.82
C ALA A 84 7.71 2.81 -7.48
N SER A 85 7.35 3.92 -6.84
CA SER A 85 7.87 4.27 -5.51
C SER A 85 7.42 3.28 -4.42
N LYS A 86 6.18 2.77 -4.50
CA LYS A 86 5.68 1.73 -3.59
C LYS A 86 6.38 0.38 -3.83
N ALA A 87 6.58 -0.02 -5.08
CA ALA A 87 7.34 -1.22 -5.42
C ALA A 87 8.79 -1.15 -4.91
N ALA A 88 9.44 0.02 -5.04
CA ALA A 88 10.77 0.25 -4.49
C ALA A 88 10.78 0.09 -2.96
N SER A 89 9.79 0.64 -2.26
CA SER A 89 9.62 0.49 -0.81
C SER A 89 9.45 -0.97 -0.41
N ASP A 90 8.63 -1.73 -1.14
CA ASP A 90 8.40 -3.16 -0.90
C ASP A 90 9.70 -3.96 -1.02
N HIS A 91 10.51 -3.63 -2.03
CA HIS A 91 11.83 -4.25 -2.20
C HIS A 91 12.80 -3.90 -1.06
N LEU A 92 12.79 -2.66 -0.57
CA LEU A 92 13.57 -2.28 0.62
C LEU A 92 13.15 -3.10 1.83
N VAL A 93 11.85 -3.22 2.10
CA VAL A 93 11.32 -3.99 3.24
C VAL A 93 11.78 -5.45 3.16
N ARG A 94 11.65 -6.08 1.99
CA ARG A 94 12.13 -7.46 1.77
C ARG A 94 13.65 -7.58 1.95
N ALA A 95 14.42 -6.60 1.46
CA ALA A 95 15.87 -6.59 1.59
C ALA A 95 16.31 -6.50 3.06
N TRP A 96 15.63 -5.69 3.89
CA TRP A 96 15.91 -5.59 5.34
C TRP A 96 15.63 -6.91 6.07
N HIS A 97 14.60 -7.63 5.66
CA HIS A 97 14.34 -8.98 6.17
C HIS A 97 15.48 -9.95 5.80
N HIS A 98 15.79 -10.04 4.51
CA HIS A 98 16.79 -11.00 4.03
C HIS A 98 18.20 -10.69 4.51
N THR A 99 18.57 -9.42 4.59
CA THR A 99 19.94 -9.00 4.95
C THR A 99 20.16 -8.98 6.46
N TYR A 100 19.19 -8.46 7.22
CA TYR A 100 19.37 -8.19 8.64
C TYR A 100 18.50 -9.07 9.54
N GLY A 101 17.59 -9.87 8.98
CA GLY A 101 16.66 -10.70 9.73
C GLY A 101 15.54 -9.92 10.41
N LEU A 102 15.32 -8.65 10.03
CA LEU A 102 14.23 -7.85 10.62
C LEU A 102 12.88 -8.54 10.37
N PRO A 103 12.06 -8.78 11.42
CA PRO A 103 10.77 -9.45 11.26
C PRO A 103 9.74 -8.55 10.57
N VAL A 104 9.71 -8.55 9.25
CA VAL A 104 8.79 -7.75 8.45
C VAL A 104 7.58 -8.55 8.01
N VAL A 105 6.44 -7.87 7.84
CA VAL A 105 5.26 -8.34 7.11
C VAL A 105 4.90 -7.27 6.10
N LEU A 106 4.48 -7.66 4.91
CA LEU A 106 4.08 -6.76 3.85
C LEU A 106 2.64 -7.09 3.43
N SER A 107 1.82 -6.07 3.18
CA SER A 107 0.48 -6.25 2.60
C SER A 107 0.27 -5.33 1.40
N ASN A 108 -0.33 -5.90 0.34
CA ASN A 108 -0.71 -5.19 -0.86
C ASN A 108 -2.25 -5.16 -0.91
N CYS A 109 -2.85 -3.98 -0.72
CA CYS A 109 -4.30 -3.86 -0.71
C CYS A 109 -4.84 -3.29 -2.01
N SER A 110 -6.08 -3.66 -2.33
CA SER A 110 -6.88 -3.02 -3.38
C SER A 110 -7.41 -1.65 -2.96
N ASN A 111 -8.24 -1.01 -3.80
CA ASN A 111 -8.73 0.34 -3.54
C ASN A 111 -9.65 0.37 -2.31
N ASN A 112 -9.26 1.13 -1.31
CA ASN A 112 -10.06 1.28 -0.10
C ASN A 112 -11.20 2.29 -0.28
N TYR A 113 -12.36 2.04 0.37
CA TYR A 113 -13.44 2.99 0.50
C TYR A 113 -14.06 2.91 1.90
N GLY A 114 -14.74 3.98 2.31
CA GLY A 114 -15.44 4.01 3.59
C GLY A 114 -15.52 5.40 4.21
N PRO A 115 -15.98 5.49 5.48
CA PRO A 115 -16.04 6.74 6.21
C PRO A 115 -14.69 7.47 6.24
N TYR A 116 -14.74 8.81 6.20
CA TYR A 116 -13.58 9.70 6.22
C TYR A 116 -12.61 9.55 5.04
N HIS A 117 -13.01 8.86 3.96
CA HIS A 117 -12.23 8.78 2.74
C HIS A 117 -11.93 10.19 2.20
N PHE A 118 -10.68 10.47 1.88
CA PHE A 118 -10.24 11.82 1.50
C PHE A 118 -11.00 12.34 0.26
N PRO A 119 -11.51 13.59 0.28
CA PRO A 119 -12.49 14.10 -0.72
C PRO A 119 -12.01 14.12 -2.17
N GLU A 120 -10.71 14.07 -2.42
CA GLU A 120 -10.15 14.03 -3.79
C GLU A 120 -10.23 12.65 -4.44
N LYS A 121 -10.43 11.59 -3.64
CA LYS A 121 -10.53 10.22 -4.15
C LYS A 121 -11.86 9.98 -4.87
N LEU A 122 -11.89 8.99 -5.76
CA LEU A 122 -12.98 8.79 -6.73
C LEU A 122 -14.37 8.79 -6.10
N ILE A 123 -14.61 7.94 -5.09
CA ILE A 123 -15.94 7.77 -4.50
C ILE A 123 -16.45 9.07 -3.84
N PRO A 124 -15.73 9.67 -2.86
CA PRO A 124 -16.20 10.90 -2.24
C PRO A 124 -16.26 12.08 -3.22
N LYS A 125 -15.32 12.18 -4.17
CA LYS A 125 -15.36 13.21 -5.22
C LYS A 125 -16.59 13.10 -6.11
N THR A 126 -16.97 11.88 -6.50
CA THR A 126 -18.18 11.60 -7.28
C THR A 126 -19.44 12.01 -6.50
N ILE A 127 -19.54 11.59 -5.23
CA ILE A 127 -20.67 11.94 -4.37
C ILE A 127 -20.79 13.47 -4.20
N LEU A 128 -19.70 14.14 -3.84
CA LEU A 128 -19.68 15.59 -3.66
C LEU A 128 -20.00 16.33 -4.95
N SER A 129 -19.48 15.89 -6.10
CA SER A 129 -19.77 16.49 -7.39
C SER A 129 -21.26 16.38 -7.74
N ALA A 130 -21.85 15.19 -7.55
CA ALA A 130 -23.27 14.96 -7.79
C ALA A 130 -24.15 15.82 -6.88
N LEU A 131 -23.86 15.88 -5.57
CA LEU A 131 -24.62 16.70 -4.60
C LEU A 131 -24.57 18.19 -4.90
N HIS A 132 -23.48 18.68 -5.48
CA HIS A 132 -23.31 20.09 -5.83
C HIS A 132 -23.63 20.41 -7.31
N GLY A 133 -24.19 19.48 -8.07
CA GLY A 133 -24.48 19.66 -9.50
C GLY A 133 -23.23 19.94 -10.36
N ARG A 134 -22.05 19.46 -9.95
CA ARG A 134 -20.79 19.64 -10.69
C ARG A 134 -20.55 18.45 -11.61
N ALA A 135 -19.79 18.67 -12.69
CA ALA A 135 -19.36 17.59 -13.57
C ALA A 135 -18.52 16.56 -12.80
N ILE A 136 -18.82 15.29 -13.02
CA ILE A 136 -18.04 14.16 -12.48
C ILE A 136 -16.91 13.87 -13.47
N PRO A 137 -15.64 13.95 -13.06
CA PRO A 137 -14.53 13.63 -13.95
C PRO A 137 -14.52 12.13 -14.27
N VAL A 138 -14.42 11.81 -15.55
CA VAL A 138 -14.30 10.43 -16.05
C VAL A 138 -12.94 10.29 -16.70
N TYR A 139 -12.13 9.33 -16.24
CA TYR A 139 -10.83 9.04 -16.85
C TYR A 139 -11.01 8.17 -18.10
N GLY A 140 -10.43 8.63 -19.21
CA GLY A 140 -10.53 7.95 -20.49
C GLY A 140 -11.99 7.75 -20.91
N ARG A 141 -12.40 6.50 -21.14
CA ARG A 141 -13.78 6.11 -21.52
C ARG A 141 -14.62 5.63 -20.34
N GLY A 142 -14.06 5.64 -19.13
CA GLY A 142 -14.75 5.15 -17.93
C GLY A 142 -14.82 3.63 -17.82
N GLU A 143 -13.97 2.91 -18.54
CA GLU A 143 -13.95 1.44 -18.62
C GLU A 143 -13.02 0.80 -17.55
N ASN A 144 -12.45 1.61 -16.66
CA ASN A 144 -11.53 1.13 -15.64
C ASN A 144 -12.28 0.27 -14.60
N VAL A 145 -11.89 -0.99 -14.47
CA VAL A 145 -12.36 -1.89 -13.41
C VAL A 145 -11.42 -1.75 -12.20
N ARG A 146 -12.00 -1.75 -11.00
CA ARG A 146 -11.27 -1.69 -9.73
C ARG A 146 -11.92 -2.65 -8.74
N ASP A 147 -11.09 -3.33 -7.98
CA ASP A 147 -11.54 -4.03 -6.78
C ASP A 147 -11.66 -3.02 -5.62
N TRP A 148 -12.77 -3.07 -4.89
CA TRP A 148 -13.08 -2.14 -3.81
C TRP A 148 -13.14 -2.88 -2.48
N LEU A 149 -12.30 -2.47 -1.55
CA LEU A 149 -12.17 -3.04 -0.21
C LEU A 149 -12.72 -2.06 0.82
N TYR A 150 -13.70 -2.49 1.63
CA TYR A 150 -14.21 -1.66 2.71
C TYR A 150 -13.15 -1.46 3.78
N VAL A 151 -13.01 -0.21 4.26
CA VAL A 151 -11.87 0.18 5.08
C VAL A 151 -11.79 -0.58 6.41
N GLU A 152 -12.91 -0.94 7.03
CA GLU A 152 -12.94 -1.70 8.28
C GLU A 152 -12.48 -3.15 8.06
N ASP A 153 -12.90 -3.79 6.95
CA ASP A 153 -12.42 -5.12 6.56
C ASP A 153 -10.90 -5.11 6.30
N HIS A 154 -10.41 -4.01 5.70
CA HIS A 154 -8.97 -3.84 5.52
C HIS A 154 -8.24 -3.71 6.87
N VAL A 155 -8.77 -2.93 7.81
CA VAL A 155 -8.18 -2.79 9.16
C VAL A 155 -8.11 -4.13 9.87
N ASP A 156 -9.16 -4.95 9.80
CA ASP A 156 -9.18 -6.29 10.40
C ASP A 156 -8.11 -7.19 9.75
N ALA A 157 -7.98 -7.16 8.44
CA ALA A 157 -6.94 -7.89 7.72
C ALA A 157 -5.52 -7.42 8.08
N LEU A 158 -5.31 -6.10 8.22
CA LEU A 158 -4.04 -5.53 8.67
C LEU A 158 -3.67 -5.99 10.08
N LEU A 159 -4.62 -5.99 11.02
CA LEU A 159 -4.42 -6.47 12.38
C LEU A 159 -4.10 -7.97 12.39
N LEU A 160 -4.80 -8.75 11.57
CA LEU A 160 -4.54 -10.17 11.43
C LEU A 160 -3.13 -10.43 10.89
N ALA A 161 -2.72 -9.72 9.84
CA ALA A 161 -1.38 -9.82 9.27
C ALA A 161 -0.29 -9.40 10.27
N ALA A 162 -0.49 -8.31 11.01
CA ALA A 162 0.45 -7.86 12.04
C ALA A 162 0.60 -8.86 13.18
N CYS A 163 -0.52 -9.47 13.64
CA CYS A 163 -0.54 -10.37 14.82
C CYS A 163 -0.16 -11.82 14.47
N ARG A 164 -0.54 -12.31 13.29
CA ARG A 164 -0.42 -13.73 12.91
C ARG A 164 0.39 -13.95 11.63
N GLY A 165 0.72 -12.89 10.90
CA GLY A 165 1.51 -12.99 9.67
C GLY A 165 2.91 -13.57 9.93
N GLN A 166 3.37 -14.37 9.00
CA GLN A 166 4.73 -14.93 9.03
C GLN A 166 5.73 -13.86 8.61
N ALA A 167 6.80 -13.73 9.37
CA ALA A 167 7.89 -12.80 9.03
C ALA A 167 8.48 -13.12 7.66
N GLY A 168 8.70 -12.08 6.85
CA GLY A 168 9.20 -12.17 5.49
C GLY A 168 8.12 -12.43 4.42
N ARG A 169 6.86 -12.63 4.80
CA ARG A 169 5.76 -12.89 3.84
C ARG A 169 5.04 -11.61 3.44
N SER A 170 4.51 -11.66 2.22
CA SER A 170 3.54 -10.68 1.69
C SER A 170 2.14 -11.29 1.71
N TYR A 171 1.12 -10.43 1.76
CA TYR A 171 -0.30 -10.80 1.77
C TYR A 171 -1.06 -9.86 0.84
N CYS A 172 -1.78 -10.42 -0.13
CA CYS A 172 -2.72 -9.67 -0.95
C CYS A 172 -4.06 -9.54 -0.20
N ILE A 173 -4.57 -8.32 -0.08
CA ILE A 173 -5.82 -8.02 0.61
C ILE A 173 -6.74 -7.31 -0.36
N GLY A 174 -7.79 -8.00 -0.80
CA GLY A 174 -8.78 -7.49 -1.76
C GLY A 174 -10.21 -7.68 -1.27
N GLY A 175 -11.15 -7.07 -2.01
CA GLY A 175 -12.58 -7.29 -1.84
C GLY A 175 -13.04 -8.60 -2.50
N HIS A 176 -14.36 -8.73 -2.61
CA HIS A 176 -15.04 -9.81 -3.36
C HIS A 176 -15.70 -9.25 -4.63
N GLY A 177 -15.04 -8.27 -5.26
CA GLY A 177 -15.61 -7.52 -6.38
C GLY A 177 -15.82 -8.29 -7.67
#